data_481e78391ed100a655e0117204bb4ede
#
_entry.id   481e78391ed100a655e0117204bb4ede
#
_cell.length_a   1.000
_cell.length_b   1.000
_cell.length_c   1.000
_cell.angle_alpha   90.00
_cell.angle_beta   90.00
_cell.angle_gamma   90.00
#
_symmetry.space_group_name_H-M   'P 1'
#
loop_
_entity.id
_entity.type
_entity.pdbx_description
1 polymer ?
#
loop_
_entity_poly.entity_id
_entity_poly.type
_entity_poly.pdbx_seq_one_letter_code
_entity_poly.pdbx_strand_id
1 'polypeptide(L)'
;MGSSMQNEPKRYFAAIRLGDDVPPDQLGRRVEGLRQLVSNLVKCDVQLAFSSGDERFVGMFFQTARDIQIIRAELDKATTYFDRFLMCEVGDLAGHKGMEVAATWLQHR
;
A
#
# COMPACT_ATOMS: atom_id res chain seq x y z
N MET A 1 20.25 -23.21 5.02
CA MET A 1 19.92 -22.77 4.98
C MET A 1 19.35 -22.31 4.87
N GLY A 2 19.12 -22.17 4.48
CA GLY A 2 18.58 -21.55 4.25
C GLY A 2 18.08 -20.99 4.00
N SER A 3 17.98 -20.94 4.02
CA SER A 3 17.36 -20.22 3.82
C SER A 3 17.18 -19.44 3.61
N SER A 4 17.80 -19.71 3.62
CA SER A 4 17.68 -18.72 3.47
C SER A 4 17.12 -18.37 2.76
N MET A 5 16.91 -19.10 2.67
CA MET A 5 16.37 -18.59 2.10
C MET A 5 15.82 -17.58 2.24
N GLN A 6 16.33 -17.18 2.09
CA GLN A 6 15.79 -15.95 2.24
C GLN A 6 14.63 -15.78 1.34
N ASN A 7 13.69 -14.90 1.74
CA ASN A 7 12.53 -14.68 0.91
C ASN A 7 12.86 -13.72 -0.21
N GLU A 8 12.37 -13.99 -1.39
CA GLU A 8 12.42 -13.02 -2.47
C GLU A 8 11.38 -11.94 -2.24
N PRO A 9 11.67 -10.70 -2.64
CA PRO A 9 10.67 -9.64 -2.53
C PRO A 9 9.42 -9.96 -3.34
N LYS A 10 8.29 -9.72 -2.74
CA LYS A 10 6.99 -9.87 -3.39
C LYS A 10 6.30 -8.52 -3.49
N ARG A 11 5.43 -8.39 -4.47
CA ARG A 11 4.67 -7.17 -4.70
C ARG A 11 3.30 -7.30 -4.07
N TYR A 12 2.85 -6.21 -3.45
CA TYR A 12 1.58 -6.17 -2.75
C TYR A 12 0.79 -4.94 -3.15
N PHE A 13 -0.51 -5.07 -3.05
CA PHE A 13 -1.46 -3.97 -3.22
C PHE A 13 -2.20 -3.78 -1.90
N ALA A 14 -2.29 -2.53 -1.45
CA ALA A 14 -3.09 -2.17 -0.28
C ALA A 14 -4.15 -1.18 -0.71
N ALA A 15 -5.40 -1.49 -0.40
CA ALA A 15 -6.52 -0.57 -0.60
C ALA A 15 -6.95 -0.10 0.79
N ILE A 16 -7.00 1.21 0.99
CA ILE A 16 -7.30 1.80 2.29
C ILE A 16 -8.43 2.81 2.13
N ARG A 17 -9.49 2.64 2.92
CA ARG A 17 -10.57 3.61 2.98
C ARG A 17 -10.53 4.28 4.34
N LEU A 18 -10.33 5.59 4.33
CA LEU A 18 -10.33 6.38 5.55
C LEU A 18 -11.77 6.63 6.02
N GLY A 19 -11.95 6.60 7.32
CA GLY A 19 -13.26 6.76 7.92
C GLY A 19 -13.84 8.15 7.71
N ASP A 20 -15.17 8.24 7.79
CA ASP A 20 -15.87 9.50 7.59
C ASP A 20 -15.60 10.51 8.73
N ASP A 21 -15.01 10.05 9.83
CA ASP A 21 -14.60 10.89 10.95
C ASP A 21 -13.37 11.74 10.65
N VAL A 22 -12.62 11.42 9.58
CA VAL A 22 -11.45 12.21 9.19
C VAL A 22 -11.92 13.46 8.44
N PRO A 23 -11.61 14.68 8.95
CA PRO A 23 -12.00 15.90 8.24
C PRO A 23 -11.36 15.97 6.85
N PRO A 24 -12.06 16.50 5.84
CA PRO A 24 -11.52 16.55 4.48
C PRO A 24 -10.16 17.23 4.36
N ASP A 25 -9.88 18.23 5.18
CA ASP A 25 -8.60 18.94 5.14
C ASP A 25 -7.44 18.12 5.72
N GLN A 26 -7.74 16.99 6.36
CA GLN A 26 -6.71 16.11 6.95
C GLN A 26 -6.48 14.83 6.13
N LEU A 27 -7.27 14.59 5.09
CA LEU A 27 -7.19 13.35 4.32
C LEU A 27 -5.83 13.16 3.68
N GLY A 28 -5.32 14.19 3.02
CA GLY A 28 -4.01 14.10 2.36
C GLY A 28 -2.89 13.79 3.35
N ARG A 29 -2.94 14.39 4.52
CA ARG A 29 -1.94 14.16 5.57
C ARG A 29 -2.03 12.73 6.09
N ARG A 30 -3.24 12.22 6.28
CA ARG A 30 -3.45 10.85 6.74
C ARG A 30 -2.92 9.84 5.73
N VAL A 31 -3.24 10.06 4.45
CA VAL A 31 -2.76 9.18 3.37
C VAL A 31 -1.23 9.18 3.32
N GLU A 32 -0.62 10.37 3.37
CA GLU A 32 0.83 10.47 3.32
C GLU A 32 1.48 9.82 4.53
N GLY A 33 0.86 9.95 5.71
CA GLY A 33 1.36 9.28 6.92
C GLY A 33 1.35 7.77 6.79
N LEU A 34 0.28 7.22 6.24
CA LEU A 34 0.18 5.77 6.03
C LEU A 34 1.17 5.29 4.97
N ARG A 35 1.33 6.06 3.87
CA ARG A 35 2.31 5.74 2.84
C ARG A 35 3.73 5.73 3.42
N GLN A 36 4.08 6.73 4.23
CA GLN A 36 5.38 6.81 4.87
C GLN A 36 5.61 5.67 5.85
N LEU A 37 4.57 5.28 6.59
CA LEU A 37 4.67 4.15 7.50
C LEU A 37 5.06 2.89 6.73
N VAL A 38 4.35 2.59 5.66
CA VAL A 38 4.65 1.40 4.85
C VAL A 38 6.05 1.52 4.23
N SER A 39 6.38 2.70 3.68
CA SER A 39 7.70 2.93 3.08
C SER A 39 8.82 2.66 4.08
N ASN A 40 8.67 3.13 5.30
CA ASN A 40 9.67 2.89 6.35
C ASN A 40 9.78 1.42 6.72
N LEU A 41 8.67 0.71 6.73
CA LEU A 41 8.66 -0.72 7.07
C LEU A 41 9.30 -1.57 5.97
N VAL A 42 9.03 -1.25 4.71
CA VAL A 42 9.53 -2.04 3.58
C VAL A 42 10.88 -1.53 3.07
N LYS A 43 11.35 -0.38 3.53
CA LYS A 43 12.64 0.22 3.18
C LYS A 43 12.75 0.58 1.70
N CYS A 44 11.65 0.92 1.08
CA CYS A 44 11.62 1.40 -0.30
C CYS A 44 10.36 2.23 -0.53
N ASP A 45 10.29 2.84 -1.72
CA ASP A 45 9.18 3.71 -2.07
C ASP A 45 7.88 2.91 -2.22
N VAL A 46 6.79 3.57 -1.85
CA VAL A 46 5.44 3.06 -2.04
C VAL A 46 4.80 3.87 -3.16
N GLN A 47 4.29 3.17 -4.17
CA GLN A 47 3.67 3.80 -5.33
C GLN A 47 2.17 3.93 -5.14
N LEU A 48 1.66 5.15 -5.15
CA LEU A 48 0.22 5.35 -5.17
C LEU A 48 -0.34 4.89 -6.52
N ALA A 49 -1.38 4.06 -6.47
CA ALA A 49 -2.02 3.55 -7.66
C ALA A 49 -3.21 4.42 -8.05
N PHE A 50 -4.01 4.81 -7.08
CA PHE A 50 -5.18 5.67 -7.31
C PHE A 50 -5.60 6.34 -6.01
N SER A 51 -6.41 7.38 -6.18
CA SER A 51 -7.11 8.03 -5.08
C SER A 51 -8.51 8.37 -5.58
N SER A 52 -9.51 8.15 -4.74
CA SER A 52 -10.90 8.48 -5.11
C SER A 52 -11.08 10.01 -5.18
N GLY A 53 -12.18 10.43 -5.81
CA GLY A 53 -12.47 11.86 -5.97
C GLY A 53 -12.58 12.61 -4.65
N ASP A 54 -13.04 11.94 -3.58
CA ASP A 54 -13.13 12.52 -2.24
C ASP A 54 -11.87 12.29 -1.41
N GLU A 55 -10.86 11.64 -1.98
CA GLU A 55 -9.57 11.34 -1.36
C GLU A 55 -9.64 10.39 -0.16
N ARG A 56 -10.79 9.75 0.08
CA ARG A 56 -10.96 8.84 1.20
C ARG A 56 -10.56 7.41 0.90
N PHE A 57 -10.49 7.05 -0.38
CA PHE A 57 -10.15 5.69 -0.80
C PHE A 57 -8.91 5.76 -1.67
N VAL A 58 -7.85 5.08 -1.22
CA VAL A 58 -6.57 5.08 -1.94
C VAL A 58 -6.10 3.66 -2.14
N GLY A 59 -5.37 3.45 -3.23
CA GLY A 59 -4.68 2.20 -3.49
C GLY A 59 -3.21 2.47 -3.64
N MET A 60 -2.37 1.58 -3.12
CA MET A 60 -0.93 1.72 -3.22
C MET A 60 -0.26 0.39 -3.45
N PHE A 61 0.85 0.42 -4.19
CA PHE A 61 1.69 -0.74 -4.42
C PHE A 61 2.99 -0.62 -3.64
N PHE A 62 3.47 -1.73 -3.13
CA PHE A 62 4.79 -1.78 -2.50
C PHE A 62 5.39 -3.17 -2.69
N GLN A 63 6.69 -3.27 -2.43
CA GLN A 63 7.43 -4.52 -2.57
C GLN A 63 8.21 -4.77 -1.29
N THR A 64 8.19 -6.01 -0.81
CA THR A 64 8.94 -6.36 0.39
C THR A 64 9.26 -7.83 0.41
N ALA A 65 10.41 -8.16 1.01
CA ALA A 65 10.76 -9.54 1.34
C ALA A 65 10.36 -9.91 2.76
N ARG A 66 9.86 -8.94 3.54
CA ARG A 66 9.44 -9.17 4.92
C ARG A 66 8.10 -9.89 4.96
N ASP A 67 7.82 -10.51 6.10
CA ASP A 67 6.53 -11.13 6.33
C ASP A 67 5.44 -10.07 6.26
N ILE A 68 4.48 -10.24 5.35
CA ILE A 68 3.40 -9.29 5.14
C ILE A 68 2.55 -9.09 6.40
N GLN A 69 2.52 -10.07 7.29
CA GLN A 69 1.75 -9.94 8.54
C GLN A 69 2.34 -8.88 9.46
N ILE A 70 3.65 -8.61 9.36
CA ILE A 70 4.27 -7.52 10.11
C ILE A 70 3.74 -6.18 9.61
N ILE A 71 3.67 -6.03 8.28
CA ILE A 71 3.15 -4.81 7.67
C ILE A 71 1.68 -4.62 8.02
N ARG A 72 0.90 -5.71 7.94
CA ARG A 72 -0.53 -5.66 8.28
C ARG A 72 -0.74 -5.22 9.73
N ALA A 73 0.05 -5.77 10.65
CA ALA A 73 -0.09 -5.44 12.07
C ALA A 73 0.20 -3.96 12.33
N GLU A 74 1.21 -3.40 11.66
CA GLU A 74 1.55 -1.99 11.84
C GLU A 74 0.51 -1.08 11.20
N LEU A 75 -0.06 -1.46 10.06
CA LEU A 75 -1.17 -0.72 9.46
C LEU A 75 -2.40 -0.76 10.36
N ASP A 76 -2.66 -1.91 10.96
CA ASP A 76 -3.80 -2.06 11.87
C ASP A 76 -3.67 -1.10 13.06
N LYS A 77 -2.47 -0.97 13.60
CA LYS A 77 -2.22 -0.03 14.71
C LYS A 77 -2.37 1.43 14.29
N ALA A 78 -2.02 1.75 13.05
CA ALA A 78 -2.02 3.11 12.55
C ALA A 78 -3.40 3.57 12.07
N THR A 79 -4.32 2.65 11.84
CA THR A 79 -5.67 2.97 11.40
C THR A 79 -6.62 3.01 12.59
N THR A 80 -7.72 3.74 12.44
CA THR A 80 -8.72 3.87 13.49
C THR A 80 -9.85 2.87 13.26
N TYR A 81 -10.77 2.81 14.21
CA TYR A 81 -11.93 1.92 14.13
C TYR A 81 -12.75 2.13 12.84
N PHE A 82 -12.82 3.36 12.35
CA PHE A 82 -13.63 3.70 11.18
C PHE A 82 -12.91 3.51 9.86
N ASP A 83 -11.61 3.25 9.89
CA ASP A 83 -10.84 3.00 8.67
C ASP A 83 -10.98 1.54 8.26
N ARG A 84 -10.80 1.29 6.96
CA ARG A 84 -10.84 -0.06 6.40
C ARG A 84 -9.65 -0.24 5.49
N PHE A 85 -9.07 -1.43 5.48
CA PHE A 85 -8.03 -1.74 4.50
C PHE A 85 -8.05 -3.22 4.16
N LEU A 86 -7.49 -3.52 2.99
CA LEU A 86 -7.17 -4.88 2.61
C LEU A 86 -5.83 -4.88 1.90
N MET A 87 -5.14 -6.01 1.93
CA MET A 87 -3.88 -6.19 1.21
C MET A 87 -3.90 -7.52 0.51
N CYS A 88 -3.29 -7.56 -0.68
CA CYS A 88 -3.14 -8.80 -1.41
C CYS A 88 -1.81 -8.80 -2.17
N GLU A 89 -1.31 -9.99 -2.44
CA GLU A 89 -0.14 -10.15 -3.27
C GLU A 89 -0.53 -9.94 -4.73
N VAL A 90 0.34 -9.26 -5.50
CA VAL A 90 0.09 -8.92 -6.88
C VAL A 90 0.89 -9.82 -7.78
N GLY A 91 0.22 -10.46 -8.74
CA GLY A 91 0.87 -11.23 -9.79
C GLY A 91 1.21 -10.36 -10.99
N ASP A 92 1.21 -10.97 -12.16
CA ASP A 92 1.54 -10.25 -13.40
C ASP A 92 0.43 -9.29 -13.78
N LEU A 93 0.85 -8.15 -14.35
CA LEU A 93 -0.08 -7.16 -14.86
C LEU A 93 -0.74 -7.69 -16.13
N ALA A 94 -2.07 -7.74 -16.13
CA ALA A 94 -2.83 -8.17 -17.32
C ALA A 94 -3.11 -6.99 -18.27
N GLY A 95 -3.29 -5.79 -17.73
CA GLY A 95 -3.56 -4.60 -18.52
C GLY A 95 -3.89 -3.41 -17.61
N HIS A 96 -3.99 -2.24 -18.22
CA HIS A 96 -4.36 -1.03 -17.49
C HIS A 96 -5.02 -0.03 -18.43
N LYS A 97 -5.68 0.94 -17.82
CA LYS A 97 -6.21 2.11 -18.54
C LYS A 97 -6.19 3.29 -17.58
N GLY A 98 -5.49 4.35 -17.95
CA GLY A 98 -5.43 5.57 -17.16
C GLY A 98 -4.59 5.48 -15.90
N MET A 99 -3.76 4.43 -15.76
CA MET A 99 -2.91 4.23 -14.60
C MET A 99 -1.48 3.88 -15.02
N GLU A 100 -0.93 4.67 -15.92
CA GLU A 100 0.36 4.38 -16.55
C GLU A 100 1.51 4.36 -15.55
N VAL A 101 1.49 5.23 -14.55
CA VAL A 101 2.58 5.29 -13.58
C VAL A 101 2.59 4.01 -12.73
N ALA A 102 1.42 3.59 -12.25
CA ALA A 102 1.31 2.36 -11.46
C ALA A 102 1.67 1.14 -12.29
N ALA A 103 1.22 1.09 -13.56
CA ALA A 103 1.53 -0.01 -14.46
C ALA A 103 3.04 -0.09 -14.72
N THR A 104 3.70 1.06 -14.94
CA THR A 104 5.14 1.11 -15.15
C THR A 104 5.88 0.58 -13.92
N TRP A 105 5.44 0.98 -12.73
CA TRP A 105 6.02 0.47 -11.49
C TRP A 105 5.95 -1.06 -11.43
N LEU A 106 4.76 -1.62 -11.73
CA LEU A 106 4.56 -3.06 -11.68
C LEU A 106 5.42 -3.80 -12.73
N GLN A 107 5.56 -3.22 -13.92
CA GLN A 107 6.32 -3.87 -15.00
C GLN A 107 7.82 -3.92 -14.71
N HIS A 108 8.33 -3.01 -13.89
CA HIS A 108 9.76 -2.91 -13.60
C HIS A 108 10.12 -3.46 -12.21
N ARG A 109 9.22 -4.16 -11.57
CA ARG A 109 9.47 -4.80 -10.26
C ARG A 109 9.43 -6.34 -10.37
#